data_54eadccdc5ec7b9577a5ac96d2cf6b03
#
_entry.id   54eadccdc5ec7b9577a5ac96d2cf6b03
#
_cell.length_a   1.000
_cell.length_b   1.000
_cell.length_c   1.000
_cell.angle_alpha   90.00
_cell.angle_beta   90.00
_cell.angle_gamma   90.00
#
_symmetry.space_group_name_H-M   'P 1'
#
loop_
_entity.id
_entity.type
_entity.pdbx_description
1 polymer ?
#
loop_
_entity_poly.entity_id
_entity_poly.type
_entity_poly.pdbx_seq_one_letter_code
_entity_poly.pdbx_strand_id
1 'polypeptide(L)'
;RRAEQVEAYRNPSISIKELRIMTDTVNSRKQFTRFNNDVLKTPLDEINAHTSFNVTYEKVKKGRSIDSIVFHITKKPVARNDFYKLEEQDPIYLQDKAEREGKQQVLFTKAMQSPYTKLLGEKWLINFSDTQDIPTMVGLLEKVYPLYDELKEARGLKGVETHLSYVASKQEGYSKRNVVKYLKTAIEGYLPTVALQDLEQPERANY
;
A
#
# COMPACT_ATOMS: atom_id res chain seq x y z
N ARG A 1 25.19 6.16 19.93
CA ARG A 1 25.71 6.62 18.61
C ARG A 1 24.59 7.02 17.63
N ARG A 2 23.46 6.33 17.52
CA ARG A 2 22.35 6.73 16.64
C ARG A 2 21.58 7.95 17.15
N ALA A 3 21.40 8.11 18.45
CA ALA A 3 20.73 9.27 19.04
C ALA A 3 21.53 10.56 18.86
N GLU A 4 22.83 10.51 19.09
CA GLU A 4 23.75 11.64 18.89
C GLU A 4 23.83 12.09 17.41
N GLN A 5 23.79 11.16 16.46
CA GLN A 5 23.75 11.51 15.04
C GLN A 5 22.44 12.17 14.61
N VAL A 6 21.31 11.75 15.18
CA VAL A 6 20.00 12.34 14.91
C VAL A 6 19.90 13.74 15.54
N GLU A 7 20.50 13.94 16.71
CA GLU A 7 20.52 15.23 17.38
C GLU A 7 21.43 16.24 16.67
N ALA A 8 22.61 15.81 16.21
CA ALA A 8 23.50 16.62 15.39
C ALA A 8 22.88 17.05 14.04
N TYR A 9 21.99 16.23 13.48
CA TYR A 9 21.26 16.56 12.25
C TYR A 9 20.12 17.57 12.50
N ARG A 10 19.51 17.56 13.68
CA ARG A 10 18.43 18.50 14.07
C ARG A 10 18.95 19.85 14.59
N ASN A 11 20.16 19.88 15.10
CA ASN A 11 20.79 21.06 15.70
C ASN A 11 22.16 21.36 15.07
N PRO A 12 22.20 21.69 13.76
CA PRO A 12 23.46 22.04 13.11
C PRO A 12 24.02 23.34 13.71
N SER A 13 25.32 23.32 13.98
CA SER A 13 26.06 24.48 14.47
C SER A 13 26.99 25.00 13.39
N ILE A 14 27.04 26.31 13.20
CA ILE A 14 27.91 26.98 12.23
C ILE A 14 28.63 28.18 12.90
N SER A 15 29.89 28.36 12.59
CA SER A 15 30.61 29.54 13.07
C SER A 15 30.16 30.81 12.35
N ILE A 16 30.20 31.97 13.04
CA ILE A 16 29.90 33.27 12.41
C ILE A 16 30.77 33.54 11.21
N LYS A 17 32.03 33.11 11.23
CA LYS A 17 32.95 33.29 10.11
C LYS A 17 32.51 32.51 8.89
N GLU A 18 32.19 31.24 9.05
CA GLU A 18 31.65 30.41 7.97
C GLU A 18 30.33 30.93 7.43
N LEU A 19 29.42 31.30 8.32
CA LEU A 19 28.11 31.84 7.91
C LEU A 19 28.27 33.12 7.10
N ARG A 20 29.20 33.99 7.46
CA ARG A 20 29.54 35.21 6.67
C ARG A 20 30.09 34.89 5.31
N ILE A 21 30.94 33.86 5.21
CA ILE A 21 31.48 33.41 3.91
C ILE A 21 30.36 32.86 3.04
N MET A 22 29.52 31.99 3.57
CA MET A 22 28.39 31.38 2.84
C MET A 22 27.37 32.40 2.36
N THR A 23 27.16 33.50 3.09
CA THR A 23 26.15 34.53 2.77
C THR A 23 26.76 35.75 2.09
N ASP A 24 28.05 35.70 1.71
CA ASP A 24 28.82 36.81 1.08
C ASP A 24 28.71 38.12 1.89
N THR A 25 28.76 38.01 3.22
CA THR A 25 28.68 39.18 4.12
C THR A 25 29.96 39.48 4.88
N VAL A 26 31.09 38.93 4.44
CA VAL A 26 32.41 39.14 5.09
C VAL A 26 32.77 40.62 5.16
N ASN A 27 32.54 41.35 4.06
CA ASN A 27 32.87 42.76 3.93
C ASN A 27 31.69 43.69 4.20
N SER A 28 30.50 43.17 4.31
CA SER A 28 29.27 43.91 4.58
C SER A 28 28.69 43.56 5.94
N ARG A 29 27.72 44.32 6.43
CA ARG A 29 26.98 44.07 7.69
C ARG A 29 27.93 43.80 8.89
N LYS A 30 28.99 44.59 9.02
CA LYS A 30 30.03 44.39 10.05
C LYS A 30 29.46 44.31 11.46
N GLN A 31 28.45 45.13 11.77
CA GLN A 31 27.74 45.05 13.05
C GLN A 31 26.90 43.78 13.13
N PHE A 32 27.06 43.03 14.21
CA PHE A 32 26.31 41.78 14.42
C PHE A 32 24.81 41.96 14.40
N THR A 33 24.30 43.09 14.91
CA THR A 33 22.87 43.40 14.92
C THR A 33 22.27 43.44 13.50
N ARG A 34 22.95 44.11 12.55
CA ARG A 34 22.53 44.14 11.14
C ARG A 34 22.63 42.75 10.51
N PHE A 35 23.75 42.09 10.74
CA PHE A 35 23.94 40.70 10.27
C PHE A 35 22.83 39.79 10.79
N ASN A 36 22.51 39.85 12.09
CA ASN A 36 21.47 39.05 12.70
C ASN A 36 20.09 39.30 12.08
N ASN A 37 19.75 40.54 11.81
CA ASN A 37 18.42 40.86 11.25
C ASN A 37 18.32 40.43 9.78
N ASP A 38 19.32 40.77 8.97
CA ASP A 38 19.24 40.60 7.51
C ASP A 38 19.54 39.16 7.08
N VAL A 39 20.43 38.44 7.79
CA VAL A 39 20.93 37.12 7.39
C VAL A 39 20.29 35.98 8.18
N LEU A 40 19.90 36.22 9.41
CA LEU A 40 19.28 35.19 10.25
C LEU A 40 17.78 35.40 10.40
N LYS A 41 17.38 36.53 11.01
CA LYS A 41 15.97 36.71 11.40
C LYS A 41 15.04 36.72 10.19
N THR A 42 15.24 37.62 9.24
CA THR A 42 14.35 37.76 8.08
C THR A 42 14.21 36.46 7.26
N PRO A 43 15.31 35.78 6.85
CA PRO A 43 15.19 34.53 6.11
C PRO A 43 14.55 33.40 6.94
N LEU A 44 14.78 33.35 8.26
CA LEU A 44 14.14 32.34 9.11
C LEU A 44 12.65 32.59 9.32
N ASP A 45 12.24 33.88 9.40
CA ASP A 45 10.82 34.23 9.45
C ASP A 45 10.10 33.80 8.17
N GLU A 46 10.73 33.97 6.98
CA GLU A 46 10.22 33.49 5.68
C GLU A 46 10.15 31.95 5.65
N ILE A 47 11.21 31.25 6.07
CA ILE A 47 11.22 29.79 6.15
C ILE A 47 10.11 29.30 7.07
N ASN A 48 9.96 29.93 8.22
CA ASN A 48 8.93 29.61 9.18
C ASN A 48 7.52 29.91 8.69
N ALA A 49 7.33 30.94 7.86
CA ALA A 49 6.02 31.26 7.28
C ALA A 49 5.62 30.33 6.14
N HIS A 50 6.56 29.98 5.25
CA HIS A 50 6.26 29.34 3.97
C HIS A 50 6.64 27.85 3.87
N THR A 51 7.25 27.27 4.92
CA THR A 51 7.63 25.86 4.91
C THR A 51 6.97 25.06 6.01
N SER A 52 7.07 23.73 5.92
CA SER A 52 6.64 22.79 6.95
C SER A 52 7.63 22.66 8.13
N PHE A 53 8.64 23.51 8.19
CA PHE A 53 9.62 23.52 9.26
C PHE A 53 9.42 24.72 10.18
N ASN A 54 9.74 24.54 11.45
CA ASN A 54 9.92 25.60 12.41
C ASN A 54 11.39 25.62 12.80
N VAL A 55 12.07 26.71 12.42
CA VAL A 55 13.51 26.88 12.64
C VAL A 55 13.73 28.03 13.60
N THR A 56 14.40 27.75 14.70
CA THR A 56 14.88 28.73 15.66
C THR A 56 16.39 28.66 15.78
N TYR A 57 17.02 29.61 16.41
CA TYR A 57 18.47 29.58 16.57
C TYR A 57 18.90 30.17 17.92
N GLU A 58 20.03 29.68 18.40
CA GLU A 58 20.72 30.15 19.60
C GLU A 58 22.10 30.70 19.26
N LYS A 59 22.50 31.72 20.01
CA LYS A 59 23.79 32.40 19.85
C LYS A 59 24.77 31.88 20.89
N VAL A 60 25.81 31.20 20.42
CA VAL A 60 26.89 30.72 21.26
C VAL A 60 27.97 31.80 21.36
N LYS A 61 28.30 32.23 22.59
CA LYS A 61 29.31 33.25 22.84
C LYS A 61 30.65 32.61 23.21
N LYS A 62 31.73 33.23 22.75
CA LYS A 62 33.10 32.96 23.18
C LYS A 62 33.69 34.27 23.68
N GLY A 63 33.78 34.40 24.98
CA GLY A 63 34.11 35.67 25.62
C GLY A 63 33.04 36.76 25.41
N ARG A 64 33.43 37.94 24.87
CA ARG A 64 32.50 39.05 24.61
C ARG A 64 31.82 39.02 23.25
N SER A 65 32.25 38.14 22.36
CA SER A 65 31.75 38.04 20.97
C SER A 65 30.90 36.79 20.75
N ILE A 66 30.01 36.84 19.75
CA ILE A 66 29.26 35.67 19.31
C ILE A 66 30.19 34.89 18.35
N ASP A 67 30.38 33.63 18.65
CA ASP A 67 31.29 32.71 17.94
C ASP A 67 30.54 31.86 16.93
N SER A 68 29.44 31.28 17.31
CA SER A 68 28.67 30.38 16.46
C SER A 68 27.16 30.51 16.69
N ILE A 69 26.40 29.96 15.76
CA ILE A 69 24.96 29.83 15.78
C ILE A 69 24.61 28.35 15.78
N VAL A 70 23.71 27.93 16.65
CA VAL A 70 23.09 26.60 16.66
C VAL A 70 21.65 26.75 16.20
N PHE A 71 21.29 26.05 15.14
CA PHE A 71 19.91 26.02 14.65
C PHE A 71 19.14 24.86 15.26
N HIS A 72 17.90 25.11 15.66
CA HIS A 72 16.96 24.09 16.11
C HIS A 72 15.88 23.93 15.05
N ILE A 73 15.88 22.79 14.35
CA ILE A 73 14.99 22.52 13.25
C ILE A 73 13.95 21.50 13.72
N THR A 74 12.69 21.91 13.75
CA THR A 74 11.56 21.03 14.06
C THR A 74 10.58 21.03 12.91
N LYS A 75 9.95 19.89 12.65
CA LYS A 75 8.88 19.82 11.67
C LYS A 75 7.60 20.34 12.32
N LYS A 76 6.91 21.27 11.66
CA LYS A 76 5.59 21.70 12.11
C LYS A 76 4.67 20.48 12.15
N PRO A 77 3.81 20.36 13.18
CA PRO A 77 2.76 19.39 13.14
C PRO A 77 1.97 19.65 11.84
N VAL A 78 1.99 18.71 10.93
CA VAL A 78 1.08 18.73 9.79
C VAL A 78 -0.29 18.68 10.42
N ALA A 79 -1.09 19.72 10.25
CA ALA A 79 -2.53 19.59 10.44
C ALA A 79 -2.94 18.50 9.45
N ARG A 80 -2.95 17.24 9.93
CA ARG A 80 -3.60 16.17 9.21
C ARG A 80 -5.03 16.67 9.09
N ASN A 81 -5.47 16.88 7.87
CA ASN A 81 -6.88 16.99 7.58
C ASN A 81 -7.48 15.67 8.07
N ASP A 82 -7.95 15.66 9.30
CA ASP A 82 -8.61 14.51 9.93
C ASP A 82 -10.01 14.29 9.32
N PHE A 83 -10.25 14.77 8.07
CA PHE A 83 -11.47 14.50 7.32
C PHE A 83 -11.78 13.00 7.28
N TYR A 84 -10.77 12.15 7.14
CA TYR A 84 -10.97 10.70 7.19
C TYR A 84 -11.47 10.21 8.56
N LYS A 85 -11.12 10.89 9.67
CA LYS A 85 -11.65 10.57 11.00
C LYS A 85 -13.08 11.08 11.18
N LEU A 86 -13.44 12.17 10.50
CA LEU A 86 -14.82 12.66 10.49
C LEU A 86 -15.69 11.73 9.64
N GLU A 87 -15.19 11.24 8.51
CA GLU A 87 -15.84 10.21 7.69
C GLU A 87 -16.00 8.90 8.46
N GLU A 88 -14.98 8.47 9.23
CA GLU A 88 -15.07 7.27 10.08
C GLU A 88 -16.07 7.41 11.25
N GLN A 89 -16.51 8.62 11.60
CA GLN A 89 -17.53 8.89 12.61
C GLN A 89 -18.90 9.21 12.02
N ASP A 90 -18.99 9.36 10.68
CA ASP A 90 -20.26 9.58 10.00
C ASP A 90 -21.16 8.33 10.12
N PRO A 91 -22.34 8.44 10.71
CA PRO A 91 -23.27 7.31 10.83
C PRO A 91 -23.61 6.66 9.49
N ILE A 92 -23.72 7.44 8.40
CA ILE A 92 -24.00 6.93 7.05
C ILE A 92 -22.81 6.10 6.55
N TYR A 93 -21.58 6.60 6.70
CA TYR A 93 -20.38 5.86 6.33
C TYR A 93 -20.25 4.54 7.12
N LEU A 94 -20.53 4.58 8.43
CA LEU A 94 -20.47 3.38 9.28
C LEU A 94 -21.52 2.34 8.87
N GLN A 95 -22.73 2.79 8.52
CA GLN A 95 -23.79 1.91 8.04
C GLN A 95 -23.41 1.28 6.70
N ASP A 96 -22.97 2.06 5.71
CA ASP A 96 -22.52 1.58 4.41
C ASP A 96 -21.35 0.60 4.54
N LYS A 97 -20.40 0.87 5.44
CA LYS A 97 -19.29 -0.02 5.73
C LYS A 97 -19.76 -1.35 6.31
N ALA A 98 -20.65 -1.31 7.30
CA ALA A 98 -21.23 -2.50 7.92
C ALA A 98 -22.01 -3.35 6.90
N GLU A 99 -22.78 -2.71 6.01
CA GLU A 99 -23.50 -3.42 4.95
C GLU A 99 -22.55 -4.10 3.95
N ARG A 100 -21.46 -3.42 3.54
CA ARG A 100 -20.44 -4.00 2.65
C ARG A 100 -19.74 -5.18 3.31
N GLU A 101 -19.33 -5.03 4.55
CA GLU A 101 -18.69 -6.09 5.32
C GLU A 101 -19.63 -7.28 5.51
N GLY A 102 -20.91 -7.02 5.82
CA GLY A 102 -21.93 -8.06 5.91
C GLY A 102 -22.14 -8.81 4.60
N LYS A 103 -22.22 -8.09 3.46
CA LYS A 103 -22.32 -8.70 2.13
C LYS A 103 -21.09 -9.56 1.82
N GLN A 104 -19.88 -9.03 2.09
CA GLN A 104 -18.64 -9.78 1.88
C GLN A 104 -18.58 -11.05 2.74
N GLN A 105 -19.05 -11.00 3.98
CA GLN A 105 -19.07 -12.17 4.86
C GLN A 105 -20.02 -13.25 4.36
N VAL A 106 -21.19 -12.87 3.82
CA VAL A 106 -22.11 -13.82 3.18
C VAL A 106 -21.49 -14.48 1.96
N LEU A 107 -20.85 -13.67 1.09
CA LEU A 107 -20.16 -14.20 -0.10
C LEU A 107 -18.99 -15.11 0.28
N PHE A 108 -18.22 -14.72 1.28
CA PHE A 108 -17.14 -15.55 1.81
C PHE A 108 -17.65 -16.91 2.31
N THR A 109 -18.74 -16.91 3.07
CA THR A 109 -19.35 -18.16 3.57
C THR A 109 -19.80 -19.04 2.40
N LYS A 110 -20.45 -18.47 1.37
CA LYS A 110 -20.82 -19.19 0.16
C LYS A 110 -19.60 -19.77 -0.58
N ALA A 111 -18.54 -18.98 -0.68
CA ALA A 111 -17.29 -19.46 -1.30
C ALA A 111 -16.73 -20.66 -0.54
N MET A 112 -16.67 -20.59 0.79
CA MET A 112 -16.14 -21.67 1.64
C MET A 112 -16.98 -22.96 1.55
N GLN A 113 -18.30 -22.85 1.35
CA GLN A 113 -19.21 -23.99 1.21
C GLN A 113 -19.22 -24.58 -0.21
N SER A 114 -18.59 -23.91 -1.18
CA SER A 114 -18.58 -24.38 -2.56
C SER A 114 -17.79 -25.68 -2.73
N PRO A 115 -18.28 -26.65 -3.52
CA PRO A 115 -17.52 -27.86 -3.84
C PRO A 115 -16.21 -27.56 -4.55
N TYR A 116 -16.14 -26.44 -5.27
CA TYR A 116 -14.91 -26.01 -5.98
C TYR A 116 -13.82 -25.60 -5.00
N THR A 117 -14.14 -24.95 -3.88
CA THR A 117 -13.15 -24.63 -2.83
C THR A 117 -12.49 -25.90 -2.29
N LYS A 118 -13.26 -26.95 -2.05
CA LYS A 118 -12.73 -28.24 -1.62
C LYS A 118 -11.79 -28.84 -2.66
N LEU A 119 -12.22 -28.88 -3.93
CA LEU A 119 -11.38 -29.39 -5.03
C LEU A 119 -10.08 -28.58 -5.20
N LEU A 120 -10.16 -27.24 -5.10
CA LEU A 120 -8.97 -26.36 -5.18
C LEU A 120 -7.98 -26.65 -4.05
N GLY A 121 -8.46 -26.89 -2.83
CA GLY A 121 -7.64 -27.28 -1.69
C GLY A 121 -7.01 -28.67 -1.88
N GLU A 122 -7.78 -29.67 -2.31
CA GLU A 122 -7.30 -31.03 -2.57
C GLU A 122 -6.21 -31.09 -3.65
N LYS A 123 -6.28 -30.18 -4.64
CA LYS A 123 -5.28 -30.06 -5.71
C LYS A 123 -4.14 -29.08 -5.39
N TRP A 124 -4.09 -28.54 -4.17
CA TRP A 124 -3.08 -27.57 -3.72
C TRP A 124 -3.01 -26.30 -4.57
N LEU A 125 -4.11 -25.92 -5.22
CA LEU A 125 -4.25 -24.70 -6.01
C LEU A 125 -4.51 -23.47 -5.14
N ILE A 126 -5.09 -23.67 -3.98
CA ILE A 126 -5.23 -22.70 -2.88
C ILE A 126 -4.65 -23.30 -1.60
N ASN A 127 -4.08 -22.45 -0.76
CA ASN A 127 -3.57 -22.84 0.55
C ASN A 127 -4.44 -22.31 1.70
N PHE A 128 -4.06 -22.63 2.93
CA PHE A 128 -4.77 -22.16 4.11
C PHE A 128 -4.82 -20.63 4.22
N SER A 129 -3.75 -19.93 3.84
CA SER A 129 -3.71 -18.47 3.84
C SER A 129 -4.71 -17.87 2.84
N ASP A 130 -4.84 -18.49 1.66
CA ASP A 130 -5.80 -18.05 0.64
C ASP A 130 -7.24 -18.23 1.13
N THR A 131 -7.52 -19.30 1.88
CA THR A 131 -8.84 -19.56 2.46
C THR A 131 -9.21 -18.63 3.62
N GLN A 132 -8.24 -17.93 4.21
CA GLN A 132 -8.49 -16.89 5.22
C GLN A 132 -8.63 -15.48 4.62
N ASP A 133 -8.27 -15.31 3.35
CA ASP A 133 -8.32 -14.02 2.67
C ASP A 133 -9.70 -13.80 2.03
N ILE A 134 -10.53 -12.98 2.66
CA ILE A 134 -11.91 -12.68 2.20
C ILE A 134 -11.93 -12.19 0.75
N PRO A 135 -11.10 -11.21 0.32
CA PRO A 135 -11.06 -10.76 -1.07
C PRO A 135 -10.74 -11.87 -2.07
N THR A 136 -9.84 -12.76 -1.75
CA THR A 136 -9.49 -13.89 -2.61
C THR A 136 -10.65 -14.86 -2.74
N MET A 137 -11.27 -15.24 -1.62
CA MET A 137 -12.39 -16.20 -1.64
C MET A 137 -13.63 -15.63 -2.34
N VAL A 138 -13.96 -14.35 -2.10
CA VAL A 138 -15.04 -13.66 -2.81
C VAL A 138 -14.70 -13.54 -4.30
N GLY A 139 -13.46 -13.23 -4.64
CA GLY A 139 -13.01 -13.16 -6.03
C GLY A 139 -13.11 -14.50 -6.76
N LEU A 140 -12.82 -15.63 -6.08
CA LEU A 140 -13.04 -16.97 -6.64
C LEU A 140 -14.54 -17.23 -6.88
N LEU A 141 -15.39 -16.92 -5.90
CA LEU A 141 -16.84 -17.11 -6.01
C LEU A 141 -17.45 -16.33 -7.18
N GLU A 142 -17.05 -15.07 -7.34
CA GLU A 142 -17.67 -14.19 -8.33
C GLU A 142 -17.10 -14.35 -9.76
N LYS A 143 -15.82 -14.69 -9.87
CA LYS A 143 -15.10 -14.62 -11.16
C LYS A 143 -14.66 -15.97 -11.70
N VAL A 144 -14.59 -17.00 -10.88
CA VAL A 144 -14.04 -18.31 -11.26
C VAL A 144 -15.12 -19.40 -11.20
N TYR A 145 -15.87 -19.45 -10.10
CA TYR A 145 -16.86 -20.52 -9.91
C TYR A 145 -17.97 -20.53 -10.96
N PRO A 146 -18.48 -19.39 -11.45
CA PRO A 146 -19.46 -19.42 -12.57
C PRO A 146 -18.91 -20.10 -13.83
N LEU A 147 -17.61 -19.93 -14.13
CA LEU A 147 -16.97 -20.60 -15.26
C LEU A 147 -16.81 -22.12 -15.02
N TYR A 148 -16.62 -22.53 -13.78
CA TYR A 148 -16.67 -23.95 -13.42
C TYR A 148 -18.07 -24.52 -13.42
N ASP A 149 -19.11 -23.72 -13.17
CA ASP A 149 -20.49 -24.14 -13.36
C ASP A 149 -20.77 -24.43 -14.84
N GLU A 150 -20.31 -23.59 -15.76
CA GLU A 150 -20.38 -23.84 -17.22
C GLU A 150 -19.65 -25.14 -17.61
N LEU A 151 -18.45 -25.37 -17.13
CA LEU A 151 -17.69 -26.59 -17.39
C LEU A 151 -18.40 -27.82 -16.77
N LYS A 152 -18.99 -27.66 -15.60
CA LYS A 152 -19.73 -28.71 -14.91
C LYS A 152 -21.01 -29.09 -15.70
N GLU A 153 -21.71 -28.13 -16.30
CA GLU A 153 -22.84 -28.39 -17.16
C GLU A 153 -22.44 -29.20 -18.40
N ALA A 154 -21.29 -28.86 -19.02
CA ALA A 154 -20.80 -29.56 -20.21
C ALA A 154 -20.18 -30.93 -19.94
N ARG A 155 -19.44 -31.10 -18.84
CA ARG A 155 -18.60 -32.29 -18.56
C ARG A 155 -18.78 -32.92 -17.19
N GLY A 156 -19.76 -32.46 -16.42
CA GLY A 156 -19.97 -32.86 -15.04
C GLY A 156 -18.87 -32.41 -14.08
N LEU A 157 -19.00 -32.75 -12.83
CA LEU A 157 -18.01 -32.39 -11.78
C LEU A 157 -16.64 -33.05 -12.06
N LYS A 158 -16.62 -34.25 -12.67
CA LYS A 158 -15.40 -34.95 -13.06
C LYS A 158 -14.60 -34.19 -14.11
N GLY A 159 -15.29 -33.48 -15.01
CA GLY A 159 -14.63 -32.61 -15.99
C GLY A 159 -13.91 -31.43 -15.31
N VAL A 160 -14.52 -30.83 -14.32
CA VAL A 160 -13.91 -29.77 -13.51
C VAL A 160 -12.70 -30.30 -12.76
N GLU A 161 -12.81 -31.48 -12.12
CA GLU A 161 -11.71 -32.12 -11.40
C GLU A 161 -10.51 -32.44 -12.33
N THR A 162 -10.80 -32.93 -13.54
CA THR A 162 -9.77 -33.21 -14.55
C THR A 162 -9.06 -31.93 -14.97
N HIS A 163 -9.80 -30.86 -15.26
CA HIS A 163 -9.23 -29.56 -15.58
C HIS A 163 -8.36 -29.02 -14.43
N LEU A 164 -8.84 -29.06 -13.19
CA LEU A 164 -8.08 -28.62 -12.02
C LEU A 164 -6.80 -29.43 -11.80
N SER A 165 -6.84 -30.75 -12.04
CA SER A 165 -5.66 -31.62 -12.00
C SER A 165 -4.62 -31.22 -13.06
N TYR A 166 -5.07 -30.89 -14.27
CA TYR A 166 -4.20 -30.37 -15.32
C TYR A 166 -3.58 -29.02 -14.92
N VAL A 167 -4.39 -28.08 -14.41
CA VAL A 167 -3.91 -26.78 -13.95
C VAL A 167 -2.88 -26.93 -12.86
N ALA A 168 -3.12 -27.84 -11.89
CA ALA A 168 -2.19 -28.13 -10.81
C ALA A 168 -0.86 -28.71 -11.32
N SER A 169 -0.91 -29.58 -12.34
CA SER A 169 0.31 -30.17 -12.95
C SER A 169 1.18 -29.14 -13.69
N LYS A 170 0.59 -28.05 -14.13
CA LYS A 170 1.30 -26.92 -14.79
C LYS A 170 1.80 -25.86 -13.81
N GLN A 171 1.48 -26.00 -12.53
CA GLN A 171 1.91 -25.07 -11.51
C GLN A 171 3.37 -25.34 -11.13
N GLU A 172 4.28 -24.46 -11.54
CA GLU A 172 5.67 -24.45 -11.10
C GLU A 172 5.76 -23.84 -9.69
N GLY A 173 5.78 -24.69 -8.67
CA GLY A 173 5.93 -24.27 -7.28
C GLY A 173 4.90 -23.22 -6.81
N TYR A 174 4.76 -23.02 -5.50
CA TYR A 174 3.91 -21.96 -4.98
C TYR A 174 4.53 -20.58 -5.22
N SER A 175 4.12 -19.90 -6.27
CA SER A 175 4.51 -18.50 -6.51
C SER A 175 3.48 -17.55 -5.88
N LYS A 176 3.90 -16.34 -5.47
CA LYS A 176 3.03 -15.25 -4.97
C LYS A 176 2.14 -14.68 -6.10
N ARG A 177 1.44 -15.52 -6.82
CA ARG A 177 0.57 -15.08 -7.91
C ARG A 177 -0.85 -14.85 -7.41
N ASN A 178 -1.56 -13.98 -8.13
CA ASN A 178 -2.99 -13.82 -7.90
C ASN A 178 -3.73 -15.08 -8.37
N VAL A 179 -4.13 -15.94 -7.41
CA VAL A 179 -4.78 -17.22 -7.68
C VAL A 179 -6.10 -17.06 -8.45
N VAL A 180 -6.87 -16.03 -8.16
CA VAL A 180 -8.14 -15.74 -8.86
C VAL A 180 -7.88 -15.49 -10.35
N LYS A 181 -6.93 -14.62 -10.65
CA LYS A 181 -6.56 -14.30 -12.04
C LYS A 181 -6.01 -15.54 -12.77
N TYR A 182 -5.17 -16.30 -12.10
CA TYR A 182 -4.57 -17.51 -12.66
C TYR A 182 -5.62 -18.54 -13.04
N LEU A 183 -6.51 -18.88 -12.12
CA LEU A 183 -7.56 -19.87 -12.36
C LEU A 183 -8.58 -19.38 -13.38
N LYS A 184 -8.94 -18.09 -13.34
CA LYS A 184 -9.82 -17.49 -14.33
C LYS A 184 -9.24 -17.63 -15.75
N THR A 185 -7.99 -17.24 -15.94
CA THR A 185 -7.34 -17.34 -17.26
C THR A 185 -7.23 -18.80 -17.73
N ALA A 186 -6.97 -19.73 -16.82
CA ALA A 186 -6.87 -21.16 -17.16
C ALA A 186 -8.20 -21.72 -17.63
N ILE A 187 -9.32 -21.40 -16.97
CA ILE A 187 -10.64 -21.90 -17.35
C ILE A 187 -11.18 -21.20 -18.60
N GLU A 188 -10.99 -19.89 -18.73
CA GLU A 188 -11.39 -19.12 -19.92
C GLU A 188 -10.69 -19.62 -21.19
N GLY A 189 -9.43 -20.07 -21.07
CA GLY A 189 -8.70 -20.69 -22.18
C GLY A 189 -9.14 -22.12 -22.48
N TYR A 190 -9.74 -22.84 -21.53
CA TYR A 190 -10.16 -24.22 -21.68
C TYR A 190 -11.59 -24.37 -22.22
N LEU A 191 -12.53 -23.53 -21.82
CA LEU A 191 -13.95 -23.60 -22.23
C LEU A 191 -14.14 -23.61 -23.75
N PRO A 192 -13.45 -22.78 -24.57
CA PRO A 192 -13.57 -22.85 -26.03
C PRO A 192 -13.15 -24.20 -26.60
N THR A 193 -12.14 -24.85 -26.00
CA THR A 193 -11.68 -26.18 -26.44
C THR A 193 -12.75 -27.24 -26.16
N VAL A 194 -13.46 -27.15 -25.04
CA VAL A 194 -14.58 -28.03 -24.71
C VAL A 194 -15.70 -27.86 -25.73
N ALA A 195 -16.08 -26.61 -26.03
CA ALA A 195 -17.12 -26.30 -27.00
C ALA A 195 -16.79 -26.83 -28.41
N LEU A 196 -15.53 -26.72 -28.85
CA LEU A 196 -15.07 -27.27 -30.13
C LEU A 196 -15.14 -28.81 -30.16
N GLN A 197 -14.75 -29.47 -29.07
CA GLN A 197 -14.85 -30.93 -28.97
C GLN A 197 -16.28 -31.45 -29.03
N ASP A 198 -17.24 -30.66 -28.48
CA ASP A 198 -18.68 -31.02 -28.55
C ASP A 198 -19.25 -30.88 -29.96
N LEU A 199 -18.76 -29.92 -30.73
CA LEU A 199 -19.15 -29.76 -32.15
C LEU A 199 -18.60 -30.91 -33.02
N GLU A 200 -17.39 -31.40 -32.69
CA GLU A 200 -16.76 -32.48 -33.44
C GLU A 200 -17.30 -33.90 -33.08
N GLN A 201 -17.82 -34.07 -31.88
CA GLN A 201 -18.29 -35.36 -31.37
C GLN A 201 -19.62 -35.19 -30.58
N PRO A 202 -20.74 -34.95 -31.27
CA PRO A 202 -22.05 -34.69 -30.61
C PRO A 202 -22.56 -35.87 -29.78
N GLU A 203 -22.02 -37.09 -29.93
CA GLU A 203 -22.44 -38.26 -29.13
C GLU A 203 -21.90 -38.27 -27.72
N ARG A 204 -20.93 -37.42 -27.36
CA ARG A 204 -20.35 -37.33 -25.99
C ARG A 204 -21.06 -36.34 -25.07
N ALA A 205 -21.97 -35.55 -25.59
CA ALA A 205 -22.67 -34.52 -24.82
C ALA A 205 -23.86 -35.06 -24.01
N ASN A 206 -24.17 -36.34 -24.07
CA ASN A 206 -25.34 -36.97 -23.46
C ASN A 206 -25.03 -38.00 -22.37
N TYR A 207 -23.87 -37.92 -21.71
CA TYR A 207 -23.54 -38.80 -20.61
C TYR A 207 -23.16 -38.05 -19.34
#